data_338cc7129c597a32c65434de0d440874
#
_entry.id   338cc7129c597a32c65434de0d440874
#
_cell.length_a   1.000
_cell.length_b   1.000
_cell.length_c   1.000
_cell.angle_alpha   90.00
_cell.angle_beta   90.00
_cell.angle_gamma   90.00
#
_symmetry.space_group_name_H-M   'P 1'
#
loop_
_entity.id
_entity.type
_entity.pdbx_description
1 polymer ?
#
loop_
_entity_poly.entity_id
_entity_poly.type
_entity_poly.pdbx_seq_one_letter_code
_entity_poly.pdbx_strand_id
1 'polypeptide(L)'
;MRKPILSLAILLGMATAGQAQETCIEQLKFPEVGRWAEYKAVYNQKDPYTIRYAVVGGERREGKDLKWLELRMVPEKKDGTIIYQMLVPGSAAEVGDVQEIIMKSGARPAMKMDGMMVKMIRGQMDKQSFLKDVCKDVTLVGRERVIVPAGRFQTRHFRSEKYSSESWLADKVPFAMVKAVGKNYEMALIRSGAGAKSSITEVPQSMGPKR
;
A
#
# COMPACT_ATOMS: atom_id res chain seq x y z
N MET A 1 -62.03 16.68 -10.63
CA MET A 1 -61.10 15.52 -10.45
C MET A 1 -59.69 16.03 -10.38
N ARG A 2 -59.10 16.13 -9.15
CA ARG A 2 -57.72 16.60 -8.92
C ARG A 2 -56.82 15.37 -8.81
N LYS A 3 -55.81 15.25 -9.70
CA LYS A 3 -54.81 14.20 -9.61
C LYS A 3 -53.74 14.56 -8.56
N PRO A 4 -53.34 13.66 -7.66
CA PRO A 4 -52.22 13.94 -6.76
C PRO A 4 -50.89 13.78 -7.52
N ILE A 5 -50.06 14.82 -7.41
CA ILE A 5 -48.65 14.79 -7.85
C ILE A 5 -47.85 14.06 -6.77
N LEU A 6 -47.36 12.87 -7.07
CA LEU A 6 -46.49 12.08 -6.21
C LEU A 6 -45.08 12.66 -6.36
N SER A 7 -44.64 13.48 -5.39
CA SER A 7 -43.27 13.96 -5.32
C SER A 7 -42.37 12.81 -4.83
N LEU A 8 -41.60 12.27 -5.76
CA LEU A 8 -40.54 11.29 -5.46
C LEU A 8 -39.31 12.03 -4.90
N ALA A 9 -39.19 12.07 -3.59
CA ALA A 9 -37.98 12.57 -2.92
C ALA A 9 -36.84 11.59 -3.12
N ILE A 10 -35.89 11.93 -3.98
CA ILE A 10 -34.64 11.20 -4.15
C ILE A 10 -33.75 11.55 -2.95
N LEU A 11 -33.69 10.67 -1.98
CA LEU A 11 -32.71 10.70 -0.89
C LEU A 11 -31.33 10.34 -1.47
N LEU A 12 -30.57 11.35 -1.90
CA LEU A 12 -29.13 11.16 -2.11
C LEU A 12 -28.47 10.96 -0.74
N GLY A 13 -28.20 9.71 -0.41
CA GLY A 13 -27.40 9.36 0.76
C GLY A 13 -25.97 9.86 0.58
N MET A 14 -25.62 10.96 1.23
CA MET A 14 -24.23 11.40 1.36
C MET A 14 -23.51 10.41 2.29
N ALA A 15 -22.57 9.62 1.74
CA ALA A 15 -21.69 8.76 2.55
C ALA A 15 -20.90 9.65 3.51
N THR A 16 -20.92 9.33 4.81
CA THR A 16 -20.12 10.05 5.82
C THR A 16 -18.64 9.79 5.61
N ALA A 17 -17.75 10.68 6.07
CA ALA A 17 -16.30 10.51 5.98
C ALA A 17 -15.82 9.16 6.58
N GLY A 18 -16.44 8.69 7.65
CA GLY A 18 -16.14 7.39 8.25
C GLY A 18 -16.43 6.20 7.33
N GLN A 19 -17.56 6.21 6.63
CA GLN A 19 -17.91 5.15 5.65
C GLN A 19 -16.96 5.15 4.44
N ALA A 20 -16.55 6.32 3.99
CA ALA A 20 -15.60 6.44 2.88
C ALA A 20 -14.21 5.90 3.26
N GLN A 21 -13.75 6.16 4.48
CA GLN A 21 -12.49 5.65 5.01
C GLN A 21 -12.52 4.12 5.13
N GLU A 22 -13.56 3.53 5.69
CA GLU A 22 -13.72 2.08 5.80
C GLU A 22 -13.71 1.43 4.41
N THR A 23 -14.50 1.95 3.47
CA THR A 23 -14.53 1.48 2.08
C THR A 23 -13.17 1.56 1.39
N CYS A 24 -12.38 2.61 1.66
CA CYS A 24 -11.04 2.78 1.13
C CYS A 24 -10.08 1.71 1.69
N ILE A 25 -10.07 1.51 3.02
CA ILE A 25 -9.21 0.52 3.69
C ILE A 25 -9.54 -0.90 3.22
N GLU A 26 -10.83 -1.24 3.07
CA GLU A 26 -11.26 -2.54 2.58
C GLU A 26 -10.76 -2.86 1.17
N GLN A 27 -10.61 -1.85 0.32
CA GLN A 27 -10.02 -2.02 -1.01
C GLN A 27 -8.53 -2.31 -0.99
N LEU A 28 -7.79 -1.80 -0.01
CA LEU A 28 -6.34 -1.99 0.13
C LEU A 28 -5.98 -3.39 0.66
N LYS A 29 -6.67 -4.44 0.22
CA LYS A 29 -6.34 -5.82 0.58
C LYS A 29 -5.02 -6.25 -0.03
N PHE A 30 -4.21 -6.97 0.75
CA PHE A 30 -3.04 -7.62 0.19
C PHE A 30 -3.47 -8.73 -0.77
N PRO A 31 -2.91 -8.75 -1.97
CA PRO A 31 -3.26 -9.75 -2.96
C PRO A 31 -2.73 -11.14 -2.58
N GLU A 32 -3.03 -12.13 -3.41
CA GLU A 32 -2.50 -13.48 -3.28
C GLU A 32 -0.98 -13.51 -3.44
N VAL A 33 -0.35 -14.55 -2.88
CA VAL A 33 1.08 -14.81 -3.03
C VAL A 33 1.47 -14.84 -4.51
N GLY A 34 2.58 -14.18 -4.82
CA GLY A 34 3.08 -14.04 -6.17
C GLY A 34 2.56 -12.79 -6.92
N ARG A 35 1.55 -12.09 -6.41
CA ARG A 35 1.04 -10.86 -7.04
C ARG A 35 1.91 -9.67 -6.68
N TRP A 36 2.08 -8.73 -7.64
CA TRP A 36 2.90 -7.55 -7.45
C TRP A 36 2.39 -6.35 -8.26
N ALA A 37 2.72 -5.16 -7.79
CA ALA A 37 2.50 -3.89 -8.48
C ALA A 37 3.74 -3.00 -8.34
N GLU A 38 4.10 -2.29 -9.40
CA GLU A 38 5.26 -1.42 -9.48
C GLU A 38 4.83 -0.02 -9.87
N TYR A 39 5.40 0.96 -9.20
CA TYR A 39 5.03 2.36 -9.30
C TYR A 39 6.25 3.22 -9.57
N LYS A 40 6.09 4.26 -10.37
CA LYS A 40 6.98 5.42 -10.36
C LYS A 40 6.52 6.34 -9.24
N ALA A 41 7.45 6.75 -8.39
CA ALA A 41 7.17 7.62 -7.26
C ALA A 41 8.18 8.77 -7.20
N VAL A 42 7.69 9.94 -6.77
CA VAL A 42 8.49 11.13 -6.50
C VAL A 42 8.12 11.64 -5.12
N TYR A 43 9.10 11.95 -4.28
CA TYR A 43 8.89 12.49 -2.94
C TYR A 43 9.67 13.79 -2.75
N ASN A 44 8.99 14.85 -2.24
CA ASN A 44 9.57 16.18 -2.05
C ASN A 44 10.22 16.75 -3.31
N GLN A 45 9.66 16.48 -4.50
CA GLN A 45 10.20 16.90 -5.81
C GLN A 45 11.66 16.49 -6.05
N LYS A 46 12.13 15.46 -5.33
CA LYS A 46 13.46 14.88 -5.51
C LYS A 46 13.48 13.89 -6.67
N ASP A 47 14.66 13.31 -6.90
CA ASP A 47 14.83 12.30 -7.93
C ASP A 47 13.79 11.18 -7.83
N PRO A 48 13.17 10.80 -8.93
CA PRO A 48 12.19 9.74 -8.96
C PRO A 48 12.83 8.40 -8.61
N TYR A 49 12.00 7.50 -8.09
CA TYR A 49 12.36 6.12 -7.80
C TYR A 49 11.22 5.18 -8.16
N THR A 50 11.58 3.94 -8.41
CA THR A 50 10.61 2.87 -8.62
C THR A 50 10.35 2.17 -7.30
N ILE A 51 9.07 2.00 -6.94
CA ILE A 51 8.64 1.18 -5.81
C ILE A 51 7.91 -0.05 -6.36
N ARG A 52 8.31 -1.23 -5.93
CA ARG A 52 7.56 -2.47 -6.18
C ARG A 52 7.08 -3.05 -4.87
N TYR A 53 5.77 -3.24 -4.77
CA TYR A 53 5.12 -4.04 -3.73
C TYR A 53 4.86 -5.43 -4.28
N ALA A 54 5.17 -6.47 -3.51
CA ALA A 54 4.93 -7.86 -3.89
C ALA A 54 4.58 -8.72 -2.66
N VAL A 55 3.66 -9.66 -2.80
CA VAL A 55 3.50 -10.74 -1.82
C VAL A 55 4.35 -11.91 -2.28
N VAL A 56 5.49 -12.13 -1.63
CA VAL A 56 6.53 -13.08 -2.07
C VAL A 56 6.48 -14.42 -1.38
N GLY A 57 5.60 -14.58 -0.40
CA GLY A 57 5.41 -15.83 0.34
C GLY A 57 4.28 -15.73 1.35
N GLY A 58 3.99 -16.85 1.99
CA GLY A 58 3.06 -16.93 3.10
C GLY A 58 3.54 -17.97 4.10
N GLU A 59 3.20 -17.80 5.37
CA GLU A 59 3.43 -18.78 6.40
C GLU A 59 2.34 -18.72 7.48
N ARG A 60 2.22 -19.79 8.24
CA ARG A 60 1.27 -19.86 9.35
C ARG A 60 2.03 -19.88 10.67
N ARG A 61 1.75 -18.90 11.54
CA ARG A 61 2.29 -18.82 12.90
C ARG A 61 1.15 -18.70 13.90
N GLU A 62 1.19 -19.49 14.95
CA GLU A 62 0.20 -19.42 16.05
C GLU A 62 -1.26 -19.42 15.56
N GLY A 63 -1.54 -20.23 14.52
CA GLY A 63 -2.87 -20.33 13.92
C GLY A 63 -3.29 -19.20 12.99
N LYS A 64 -2.45 -18.17 12.81
CA LYS A 64 -2.69 -17.03 11.91
C LYS A 64 -1.97 -17.21 10.58
N ASP A 65 -2.66 -16.95 9.48
CA ASP A 65 -2.05 -16.90 8.15
C ASP A 65 -1.41 -15.53 7.94
N LEU A 66 -0.12 -15.54 7.69
CA LEU A 66 0.71 -14.35 7.49
C LEU A 66 1.24 -14.33 6.06
N LYS A 67 1.53 -13.13 5.56
CA LYS A 67 2.09 -12.90 4.22
C LYS A 67 3.43 -12.19 4.32
N TRP A 68 4.39 -12.60 3.50
CA TRP A 68 5.63 -11.88 3.29
C TRP A 68 5.40 -10.78 2.26
N LEU A 69 5.22 -9.56 2.74
CA LEU A 69 5.15 -8.35 1.92
C LEU A 69 6.57 -7.86 1.64
N GLU A 70 6.95 -7.79 0.37
CA GLU A 70 8.20 -7.18 -0.07
C GLU A 70 7.94 -5.78 -0.64
N LEU A 71 8.72 -4.83 -0.15
CA LEU A 71 8.83 -3.48 -0.67
C LEU A 71 10.25 -3.31 -1.22
N ARG A 72 10.37 -3.13 -2.54
CA ARG A 72 11.66 -2.87 -3.20
C ARG A 72 11.65 -1.47 -3.78
N MET A 73 12.61 -0.65 -3.35
CA MET A 73 12.80 0.72 -3.83
C MET A 73 14.09 0.82 -4.62
N VAL A 74 14.00 1.36 -5.84
CA VAL A 74 15.13 1.54 -6.76
C VAL A 74 15.18 3.00 -7.19
N PRO A 75 16.14 3.80 -6.70
CA PRO A 75 16.35 5.16 -7.16
C PRO A 75 16.73 5.19 -8.66
N GLU A 76 16.25 6.18 -9.42
CA GLU A 76 16.60 6.29 -10.87
C GLU A 76 18.04 6.78 -11.09
N LYS A 77 18.58 7.61 -10.20
CA LYS A 77 19.86 8.28 -10.40
C LYS A 77 20.98 7.87 -9.43
N LYS A 78 20.69 7.02 -8.47
CA LYS A 78 21.66 6.61 -7.43
C LYS A 78 21.72 5.10 -7.34
N ASP A 79 22.91 4.55 -7.17
CA ASP A 79 23.05 3.16 -6.76
C ASP A 79 22.49 2.96 -5.36
N GLY A 80 21.83 1.86 -5.16
CA GLY A 80 21.35 1.49 -3.83
C GLY A 80 19.88 1.08 -3.80
N THR A 81 19.58 -0.09 -4.34
CA THR A 81 18.30 -0.75 -4.10
C THR A 81 18.12 -1.02 -2.61
N ILE A 82 16.96 -0.63 -2.06
CA ILE A 82 16.55 -0.96 -0.70
C ILE A 82 15.40 -1.95 -0.79
N ILE A 83 15.50 -3.06 -0.06
CA ILE A 83 14.47 -4.08 0.01
C ILE A 83 14.08 -4.25 1.48
N TYR A 84 12.79 -4.17 1.76
CA TYR A 84 12.19 -4.59 3.01
C TYR A 84 11.30 -5.80 2.75
N GLN A 85 11.43 -6.84 3.56
CA GLN A 85 10.45 -7.91 3.64
C GLN A 85 9.84 -7.88 5.04
N MET A 86 8.52 -7.84 5.09
CA MET A 86 7.76 -7.75 6.33
C MET A 86 6.78 -8.91 6.40
N LEU A 87 6.83 -9.66 7.48
CA LEU A 87 5.82 -10.67 7.77
C LEU A 87 4.65 -10.00 8.46
N VAL A 88 3.51 -9.95 7.78
CA VAL A 88 2.33 -9.20 8.21
C VAL A 88 1.06 -10.04 8.07
N PRO A 89 0.00 -9.72 8.82
CA PRO A 89 -1.33 -10.23 8.52
C PRO A 89 -1.79 -9.89 7.11
N GLY A 90 -2.75 -10.63 6.59
CA GLY A 90 -3.19 -10.54 5.20
C GLY A 90 -4.00 -9.29 4.82
N SER A 91 -4.14 -8.28 5.71
CA SER A 91 -4.93 -7.08 5.48
C SER A 91 -4.12 -5.80 5.66
N ALA A 92 -4.43 -4.77 4.86
CA ALA A 92 -3.79 -3.47 4.98
C ALA A 92 -4.15 -2.74 6.29
N ALA A 93 -5.31 -3.04 6.87
CA ALA A 93 -5.71 -2.52 8.18
C ALA A 93 -4.79 -2.98 9.31
N GLU A 94 -4.21 -4.17 9.17
CA GLU A 94 -3.32 -4.81 10.15
C GLU A 94 -1.84 -4.67 9.80
N VAL A 95 -1.47 -3.88 8.79
CA VAL A 95 -0.07 -3.71 8.36
C VAL A 95 0.85 -3.21 9.48
N GLY A 96 0.33 -2.56 10.50
CA GLY A 96 1.06 -2.18 11.71
C GLY A 96 1.45 -3.37 12.59
N ASP A 97 0.80 -4.52 12.48
CA ASP A 97 1.12 -5.74 13.25
C ASP A 97 2.20 -6.60 12.57
N VAL A 98 3.32 -5.97 12.23
CA VAL A 98 4.49 -6.65 11.62
C VAL A 98 5.12 -7.61 12.60
N GLN A 99 5.26 -8.89 12.22
CA GLN A 99 5.84 -9.94 13.07
C GLN A 99 7.35 -10.06 12.89
N GLU A 100 7.85 -9.81 11.69
CA GLU A 100 9.25 -9.93 11.34
C GLU A 100 9.61 -8.93 10.24
N ILE A 101 10.84 -8.44 10.26
CA ILE A 101 11.37 -7.54 9.23
C ILE A 101 12.76 -8.01 8.82
N ILE A 102 12.96 -8.12 7.51
CA ILE A 102 14.25 -8.35 6.88
C ILE A 102 14.52 -7.14 5.99
N MET A 103 15.73 -6.59 6.09
CA MET A 103 16.17 -5.46 5.26
C MET A 103 17.44 -5.82 4.51
N LYS A 104 17.51 -5.39 3.23
CA LYS A 104 18.72 -5.45 2.41
C LYS A 104 18.94 -4.09 1.75
N SER A 105 20.18 -3.60 1.75
CA SER A 105 20.56 -2.34 1.12
C SER A 105 21.77 -2.54 0.20
N GLY A 106 21.55 -2.37 -1.08
CA GLY A 106 22.56 -2.56 -2.11
C GLY A 106 23.17 -3.96 -2.09
N ALA A 107 24.50 -4.03 -2.13
CA ALA A 107 25.26 -5.30 -2.07
C ALA A 107 25.49 -5.84 -0.64
N ARG A 108 24.99 -5.13 0.40
CA ARG A 108 25.16 -5.59 1.78
C ARG A 108 24.35 -6.86 2.04
N PRO A 109 24.80 -7.74 2.95
CA PRO A 109 24.01 -8.89 3.37
C PRO A 109 22.63 -8.47 3.89
N ALA A 110 21.64 -9.32 3.66
CA ALA A 110 20.31 -9.13 4.24
C ALA A 110 20.39 -9.28 5.77
N MET A 111 19.70 -8.39 6.48
CA MET A 111 19.69 -8.34 7.94
C MET A 111 18.28 -8.59 8.45
N LYS A 112 18.12 -9.55 9.35
CA LYS A 112 16.91 -9.77 10.12
C LYS A 112 16.93 -8.88 11.34
N MET A 113 15.90 -8.04 11.51
CA MET A 113 15.79 -7.12 12.64
C MET A 113 15.42 -7.87 13.91
N ASP A 114 15.99 -7.46 15.04
CA ASP A 114 15.62 -8.01 16.35
C ASP A 114 14.24 -7.50 16.82
N GLY A 115 13.71 -8.13 17.89
CA GLY A 115 12.38 -7.82 18.39
C GLY A 115 12.23 -6.37 18.90
N MET A 116 13.30 -5.72 19.36
CA MET A 116 13.27 -4.32 19.81
C MET A 116 13.12 -3.38 18.59
N MET A 117 13.89 -3.60 17.54
CA MET A 117 13.79 -2.84 16.30
C MET A 117 12.43 -3.04 15.62
N VAL A 118 11.92 -4.27 15.60
CA VAL A 118 10.57 -4.55 15.08
C VAL A 118 9.51 -3.76 15.86
N LYS A 119 9.58 -3.72 17.20
CA LYS A 119 8.66 -2.91 18.04
C LYS A 119 8.75 -1.42 17.73
N MET A 120 9.97 -0.89 17.55
CA MET A 120 10.18 0.51 17.20
C MET A 120 9.58 0.84 15.84
N ILE A 121 9.80 0.00 14.84
CA ILE A 121 9.27 0.17 13.48
C ILE A 121 7.75 0.05 13.48
N ARG A 122 7.16 -0.90 14.21
CA ARG A 122 5.71 -0.96 14.41
C ARG A 122 5.14 0.37 14.87
N GLY A 123 5.72 0.95 15.93
CA GLY A 123 5.27 2.24 16.46
C GLY A 123 5.38 3.39 15.46
N GLN A 124 6.33 3.34 14.54
CA GLN A 124 6.45 4.31 13.44
C GLN A 124 5.45 4.02 12.31
N MET A 125 5.28 2.75 11.92
CA MET A 125 4.32 2.34 10.88
C MET A 125 2.88 2.60 11.28
N ASP A 126 2.53 2.44 12.57
CA ASP A 126 1.20 2.81 13.08
C ASP A 126 0.92 4.31 12.94
N LYS A 127 1.97 5.14 13.02
CA LYS A 127 1.87 6.60 12.89
C LYS A 127 1.99 7.10 11.44
N GLN A 128 2.69 6.38 10.56
CA GLN A 128 3.08 6.82 9.23
C GLN A 128 3.01 5.69 8.19
N SER A 129 1.97 4.86 8.21
CA SER A 129 1.78 3.84 7.18
C SER A 129 1.23 4.46 5.91
N PHE A 130 2.03 4.50 4.84
CA PHE A 130 1.57 4.97 3.54
C PHE A 130 0.23 4.33 3.11
N LEU A 131 0.05 3.03 3.30
CA LEU A 131 -1.19 2.34 2.97
C LEU A 131 -2.38 2.78 3.85
N LYS A 132 -2.14 3.11 5.12
CA LYS A 132 -3.17 3.68 6.00
C LYS A 132 -3.41 5.16 5.68
N ASP A 133 -2.34 5.92 5.38
CA ASP A 133 -2.41 7.36 5.13
C ASP A 133 -3.21 7.70 3.87
N VAL A 134 -3.15 6.85 2.83
CA VAL A 134 -3.97 7.03 1.60
C VAL A 134 -5.47 6.97 1.86
N CYS A 135 -5.91 6.31 2.95
CA CYS A 135 -7.31 6.17 3.33
C CYS A 135 -7.69 6.98 4.57
N LYS A 136 -6.81 7.83 5.08
CA LYS A 136 -7.03 8.56 6.32
C LYS A 136 -7.85 9.84 6.08
N ASP A 137 -8.94 9.99 6.83
CA ASP A 137 -9.85 11.15 6.75
C ASP A 137 -10.27 11.46 5.29
N VAL A 138 -10.59 10.43 4.51
CA VAL A 138 -10.99 10.58 3.10
C VAL A 138 -12.49 10.66 2.91
N THR A 139 -12.87 11.36 1.85
CA THR A 139 -14.20 11.32 1.25
C THR A 139 -14.14 10.63 -0.09
N LEU A 140 -15.17 9.86 -0.45
CA LEU A 140 -15.35 9.32 -1.78
C LEU A 140 -15.85 10.43 -2.71
N VAL A 141 -14.99 10.85 -3.66
CA VAL A 141 -15.34 11.85 -4.67
C VAL A 141 -16.26 11.25 -5.74
N GLY A 142 -16.00 9.98 -6.13
CA GLY A 142 -16.78 9.29 -7.12
C GLY A 142 -16.00 8.18 -7.84
N ARG A 143 -16.50 7.83 -9.01
CA ARG A 143 -15.82 6.89 -9.93
C ARG A 143 -15.38 7.64 -11.16
N GLU A 144 -14.13 7.46 -11.56
CA GLU A 144 -13.59 8.07 -12.76
C GLU A 144 -12.59 7.16 -13.47
N ARG A 145 -12.32 7.50 -14.73
CA ARG A 145 -11.31 6.81 -15.53
C ARG A 145 -9.97 7.54 -15.41
N VAL A 146 -8.96 6.82 -14.94
CA VAL A 146 -7.59 7.33 -14.80
C VAL A 146 -6.67 6.64 -15.79
N ILE A 147 -5.78 7.42 -16.41
CA ILE A 147 -4.74 6.94 -17.32
C ILE A 147 -3.40 7.08 -16.60
N VAL A 148 -2.67 5.98 -16.51
CA VAL A 148 -1.31 5.88 -15.96
C VAL A 148 -0.44 5.08 -16.93
N PRO A 149 0.89 5.01 -16.78
CA PRO A 149 1.75 4.23 -17.69
C PRO A 149 1.32 2.76 -17.84
N ALA A 150 0.75 2.14 -16.80
CA ALA A 150 0.21 0.77 -16.85
C ALA A 150 -1.06 0.62 -17.69
N GLY A 151 -1.70 1.71 -18.12
CA GLY A 151 -2.91 1.68 -18.93
C GLY A 151 -4.06 2.54 -18.38
N ARG A 152 -5.28 2.16 -18.76
CA ARG A 152 -6.52 2.86 -18.36
C ARG A 152 -7.27 2.04 -17.33
N PHE A 153 -7.68 2.68 -16.23
CA PHE A 153 -8.37 2.03 -15.14
C PHE A 153 -9.64 2.79 -14.77
N GLN A 154 -10.72 2.05 -14.52
CA GLN A 154 -11.88 2.57 -13.84
C GLN A 154 -11.60 2.52 -12.34
N THR A 155 -11.61 3.66 -11.67
CA THR A 155 -11.17 3.80 -10.29
C THR A 155 -12.27 4.37 -9.41
N ARG A 156 -12.16 4.15 -8.10
CA ARG A 156 -12.79 4.97 -7.06
C ARG A 156 -11.78 6.04 -6.65
N HIS A 157 -12.21 7.29 -6.68
CA HIS A 157 -11.42 8.45 -6.31
C HIS A 157 -11.75 8.87 -4.88
N PHE A 158 -10.74 8.89 -4.05
CA PHE A 158 -10.81 9.34 -2.65
C PHE A 158 -9.96 10.59 -2.48
N ARG A 159 -10.45 11.54 -1.66
CA ARG A 159 -9.75 12.79 -1.35
C ARG A 159 -9.75 13.03 0.15
N SER A 160 -8.62 13.46 0.68
CA SER A 160 -8.47 13.99 2.04
C SER A 160 -8.10 15.46 1.98
N GLU A 161 -9.02 16.32 2.36
CA GLU A 161 -8.76 17.78 2.47
C GLU A 161 -7.74 18.06 3.57
N LYS A 162 -7.86 17.36 4.71
CA LYS A 162 -6.97 17.52 5.87
C LYS A 162 -5.51 17.26 5.55
N TYR A 163 -5.23 16.25 4.73
CA TYR A 163 -3.86 15.87 4.36
C TYR A 163 -3.46 16.32 2.96
N SER A 164 -4.35 17.07 2.26
CA SER A 164 -4.16 17.51 0.87
C SER A 164 -3.69 16.34 0.00
N SER A 165 -4.41 15.22 0.06
CA SER A 165 -4.07 14.00 -0.66
C SER A 165 -5.24 13.41 -1.41
N GLU A 166 -4.93 12.77 -2.53
CA GLU A 166 -5.91 12.08 -3.38
C GLU A 166 -5.39 10.70 -3.75
N SER A 167 -6.30 9.73 -3.86
CA SER A 167 -5.96 8.36 -4.25
C SER A 167 -7.02 7.78 -5.19
N TRP A 168 -6.55 7.00 -6.16
CA TRP A 168 -7.38 6.33 -7.14
C TRP A 168 -7.14 4.83 -7.02
N LEU A 169 -8.19 4.12 -6.61
CA LEU A 169 -8.14 2.69 -6.34
C LEU A 169 -8.95 1.89 -7.35
N ALA A 170 -8.43 0.73 -7.77
CA ALA A 170 -9.09 -0.20 -8.68
C ALA A 170 -8.96 -1.65 -8.20
N ASP A 171 -10.06 -2.38 -8.05
CA ASP A 171 -10.10 -3.75 -7.51
C ASP A 171 -9.26 -4.77 -8.31
N LYS A 172 -9.06 -4.54 -9.60
CA LYS A 172 -8.30 -5.43 -10.50
C LYS A 172 -6.78 -5.27 -10.38
N VAL A 173 -6.31 -4.24 -9.70
CA VAL A 173 -4.88 -3.97 -9.50
C VAL A 173 -4.42 -4.60 -8.19
N PRO A 174 -3.29 -5.35 -8.17
CA PRO A 174 -2.71 -5.79 -6.91
C PRO A 174 -2.46 -4.61 -5.98
N PHE A 175 -2.84 -4.72 -4.70
CA PHE A 175 -2.83 -3.62 -3.72
C PHE A 175 -3.79 -2.46 -4.06
N ALA A 176 -4.67 -2.63 -5.03
CA ALA A 176 -5.70 -1.70 -5.51
C ALA A 176 -5.20 -0.32 -5.99
N MET A 177 -4.02 0.12 -5.63
CA MET A 177 -3.51 1.46 -5.93
C MET A 177 -3.21 1.63 -7.43
N VAL A 178 -3.82 2.63 -8.07
CA VAL A 178 -3.54 3.06 -9.45
C VAL A 178 -2.71 4.33 -9.47
N LYS A 179 -3.11 5.32 -8.66
CA LYS A 179 -2.43 6.61 -8.52
C LYS A 179 -2.65 7.14 -7.10
N ALA A 180 -1.66 7.84 -6.57
CA ALA A 180 -1.81 8.63 -5.35
C ALA A 180 -1.00 9.92 -5.48
N VAL A 181 -1.56 11.02 -4.96
CA VAL A 181 -0.94 12.35 -4.94
C VAL A 181 -1.14 12.94 -3.56
N GLY A 182 -0.13 13.57 -3.02
CA GLY A 182 -0.19 14.32 -1.78
C GLY A 182 0.70 15.55 -1.86
N LYS A 183 0.72 16.33 -0.78
CA LYS A 183 1.51 17.59 -0.73
C LYS A 183 2.97 17.39 -1.16
N ASN A 184 3.55 16.25 -0.80
CA ASN A 184 4.99 16.00 -0.97
C ASN A 184 5.28 14.72 -1.76
N TYR A 185 4.29 14.05 -2.31
CA TYR A 185 4.50 12.82 -3.05
C TYR A 185 3.53 12.68 -4.23
N GLU A 186 4.00 12.02 -5.24
CA GLU A 186 3.18 11.51 -6.34
C GLU A 186 3.62 10.07 -6.63
N MET A 187 2.64 9.20 -6.88
CA MET A 187 2.88 7.82 -7.23
C MET A 187 1.89 7.37 -8.31
N ALA A 188 2.38 6.71 -9.35
CA ALA A 188 1.56 6.18 -10.44
C ALA A 188 1.98 4.76 -10.81
N LEU A 189 1.01 3.89 -11.03
CA LEU A 189 1.22 2.51 -11.46
C LEU A 189 1.88 2.48 -12.85
N ILE A 190 3.01 1.78 -12.95
CA ILE A 190 3.71 1.59 -14.23
C ILE A 190 3.53 0.18 -14.78
N ARG A 191 3.37 -0.83 -13.92
CA ARG A 191 3.05 -2.22 -14.31
C ARG A 191 2.62 -3.05 -13.09
N SER A 192 1.97 -4.17 -13.34
CA SER A 192 1.61 -5.15 -12.32
C SER A 192 1.57 -6.55 -12.92
N GLY A 193 1.60 -7.57 -12.07
CA GLY A 193 1.61 -8.95 -12.57
C GLY A 193 1.52 -10.00 -11.48
N ALA A 194 1.96 -11.20 -11.85
CA ALA A 194 2.02 -12.39 -11.00
C ALA A 194 3.41 -13.04 -11.09
N GLY A 195 3.65 -14.09 -10.28
CA GLY A 195 4.91 -14.84 -10.26
C GLY A 195 6.05 -14.15 -9.50
N ALA A 196 5.75 -13.18 -8.61
CA ALA A 196 6.77 -12.61 -7.75
C ALA A 196 7.36 -13.66 -6.81
N LYS A 197 8.69 -13.61 -6.69
CA LYS A 197 9.48 -14.35 -5.73
C LYS A 197 10.29 -13.37 -4.90
N SER A 198 10.76 -13.80 -3.73
CA SER A 198 11.68 -13.02 -2.90
C SER A 198 12.87 -12.49 -3.71
N SER A 199 13.15 -11.20 -3.56
CA SER A 199 14.37 -10.58 -4.08
C SER A 199 15.58 -10.80 -3.16
N ILE A 200 15.35 -11.28 -1.93
CA ILE A 200 16.39 -11.70 -0.99
C ILE A 200 16.53 -13.21 -1.10
N THR A 201 17.65 -13.68 -1.62
CA THR A 201 17.92 -15.12 -1.90
C THR A 201 18.89 -15.74 -0.91
N GLU A 202 19.66 -14.92 -0.18
CA GLU A 202 20.54 -15.36 0.88
C GLU A 202 19.82 -15.53 2.23
N VAL A 203 20.42 -16.28 3.14
CA VAL A 203 19.94 -16.39 4.53
C VAL A 203 20.26 -15.07 5.26
N PRO A 204 19.24 -14.37 5.80
CA PRO A 204 19.45 -13.11 6.50
C PRO A 204 20.29 -13.28 7.77
N GLN A 205 21.23 -12.38 8.00
CA GLN A 205 22.00 -12.33 9.24
C GLN A 205 21.20 -11.69 10.37
N SER A 206 21.29 -12.22 11.58
CA SER A 206 20.63 -11.64 12.75
C SER A 206 21.37 -10.39 13.23
N MET A 207 20.65 -9.29 13.51
CA MET A 207 21.25 -8.05 14.08
C MET A 207 21.51 -8.14 15.58
N GLY A 208 21.23 -9.26 16.24
CA GLY A 208 21.49 -9.44 17.68
C GLY A 208 22.97 -9.76 17.98
N PRO A 209 23.43 -9.56 19.25
CA PRO A 209 24.75 -10.00 19.64
C PRO A 209 24.91 -11.49 19.39
N LYS A 210 25.99 -11.87 18.73
CA LYS A 210 26.37 -13.28 18.61
C LYS A 210 26.56 -13.81 20.05
N ARG A 211 25.68 -14.74 20.46
CA ARG A 211 25.85 -15.49 21.70
C ARG A 211 26.99 -16.47 21.55
#